data_139e06c69f1926de3708724552022c47
#
_entry.id   139e06c69f1926de3708724552022c47
#
_cell.length_a   1.000
_cell.length_b   1.000
_cell.length_c   1.000
_cell.angle_alpha   90.00
_cell.angle_beta   90.00
_cell.angle_gamma   90.00
#
_symmetry.space_group_name_H-M   'P 1'
#
loop_
_entity.id
_entity.type
_entity.pdbx_description
1 polymer ?
#
loop_
_entity_poly.entity_id
_entity_poly.type
_entity_poly.pdbx_seq_one_letter_code
_entity_poly.pdbx_strand_id
1 'polypeptide(L)'
;MEDAGAALIGGHTSEGAELALGFSAHGLIDKDRILRKGGMMPGDRLILTKALGTGTLFAADMQQKAKGRWIQDALKSMLLSNRVAASLVYEHGATACTDITGFGLLGHMVEMIRPSDVDVDIHMDRLPILDGAEETVEMGILSSLQPANIRLRRAIRNRDDAVQSNRFPLVFDPQTSGGLLASVPAAQADTCVEALHAAGFMAAAVVGEVKPESEHLEPVMLLN
;
A
#
# COMPACT_ATOMS: atom_id res chain seq x y z
N MET A 1 5.73 20.33 -5.42
CA MET A 1 7.14 20.18 -5.09
C MET A 1 7.50 20.96 -3.83
N GLU A 2 7.05 22.20 -3.67
CA GLU A 2 7.25 22.98 -2.44
C GLU A 2 6.75 22.23 -1.19
N ASP A 3 5.53 21.67 -1.22
CA ASP A 3 4.95 20.89 -0.11
C ASP A 3 5.78 19.63 0.24
N ALA A 4 6.48 19.06 -0.75
CA ALA A 4 7.40 17.94 -0.53
C ALA A 4 8.79 18.40 -0.03
N GLY A 5 9.06 19.71 0.02
CA GLY A 5 10.37 20.26 0.36
C GLY A 5 11.44 19.91 -0.68
N ALA A 6 11.02 19.68 -1.93
CA ALA A 6 11.91 19.30 -3.03
C ALA A 6 12.05 20.44 -4.04
N ALA A 7 13.25 20.57 -4.63
CA ALA A 7 13.54 21.53 -5.69
C ALA A 7 13.66 20.82 -7.04
N LEU A 8 13.11 21.40 -8.08
CA LEU A 8 13.34 20.95 -9.45
C LEU A 8 14.70 21.51 -9.91
N ILE A 9 15.68 20.61 -10.08
CA ILE A 9 17.06 21.00 -10.41
C ILE A 9 17.42 20.80 -11.88
N GLY A 10 16.56 20.13 -12.65
CA GLY A 10 16.78 19.89 -14.07
C GLY A 10 15.69 19.02 -14.66
N GLY A 11 15.73 18.86 -15.96
CA GLY A 11 14.82 18.02 -16.71
C GLY A 11 15.06 18.17 -18.20
N HIS A 12 14.38 17.32 -18.98
CA HIS A 12 14.40 17.35 -20.43
C HIS A 12 12.99 17.09 -20.95
N THR A 13 12.64 17.73 -22.05
CA THR A 13 11.40 17.51 -22.78
C THR A 13 11.73 16.99 -24.16
N SER A 14 11.08 15.92 -24.58
CA SER A 14 11.20 15.36 -25.93
C SER A 14 9.83 15.20 -26.55
N GLU A 15 9.79 15.16 -27.87
CA GLU A 15 8.60 14.86 -28.63
C GLU A 15 8.28 13.36 -28.51
N GLY A 16 7.01 13.00 -28.35
CA GLY A 16 6.55 11.63 -28.24
C GLY A 16 5.11 11.47 -28.71
N ALA A 17 4.69 10.25 -28.99
CA ALA A 17 3.32 9.93 -29.43
C ALA A 17 2.27 10.16 -28.32
N GLU A 18 2.69 10.04 -27.08
CA GLU A 18 1.84 10.18 -25.89
C GLU A 18 2.54 11.04 -24.83
N LEU A 19 1.75 11.65 -23.95
CA LEU A 19 2.30 12.37 -22.80
C LEU A 19 2.87 11.37 -21.79
N ALA A 20 4.18 11.37 -21.62
CA ALA A 20 4.87 10.63 -20.59
C ALA A 20 5.60 11.59 -19.65
N LEU A 21 5.45 11.38 -18.34
CA LEU A 21 6.13 12.18 -17.32
C LEU A 21 6.78 11.24 -16.29
N GLY A 22 8.04 11.48 -16.00
CA GLY A 22 8.79 10.73 -15.00
C GLY A 22 9.71 11.66 -14.19
N PHE A 23 10.01 11.26 -12.97
CA PHE A 23 10.93 11.97 -12.08
C PHE A 23 12.02 11.05 -11.58
N SER A 24 13.22 11.59 -11.47
CA SER A 24 14.31 11.03 -10.67
C SER A 24 14.48 11.91 -9.43
N ALA A 25 14.38 11.30 -8.24
CA ALA A 25 14.51 12.01 -6.97
C ALA A 25 15.83 11.63 -6.29
N HIS A 26 16.56 12.65 -5.83
CA HIS A 26 17.80 12.50 -5.07
C HIS A 26 17.67 13.25 -3.74
N GLY A 27 18.23 12.69 -2.67
CA GLY A 27 18.20 13.32 -1.36
C GLY A 27 19.28 12.76 -0.44
N LEU A 28 19.47 13.41 0.68
CA LEU A 28 20.35 12.96 1.76
C LEU A 28 19.49 12.57 2.96
N ILE A 29 19.85 11.49 3.62
CA ILE A 29 19.19 11.01 4.83
C ILE A 29 20.25 10.49 5.80
N ASP A 30 20.04 10.72 7.08
CA ASP A 30 20.85 10.13 8.13
C ASP A 30 20.66 8.60 8.15
N LYS A 31 21.76 7.86 8.33
CA LYS A 31 21.73 6.37 8.29
C LYS A 31 20.73 5.76 9.27
N ASP A 32 20.57 6.41 10.43
CA ASP A 32 19.72 5.93 11.51
C ASP A 32 18.21 6.26 11.27
N ARG A 33 17.92 7.09 10.26
CA ARG A 33 16.56 7.49 9.89
C ARG A 33 16.02 6.77 8.66
N ILE A 34 16.79 5.83 8.10
CA ILE A 34 16.38 5.10 6.90
C ILE A 34 15.28 4.09 7.27
N LEU A 35 14.08 4.26 6.71
CA LEU A 35 13.04 3.24 6.71
C LEU A 35 13.37 2.19 5.63
N ARG A 36 13.61 0.96 6.06
CA ARG A 36 13.96 -0.16 5.18
C ARG A 36 12.77 -1.08 4.96
N LYS A 37 12.79 -1.86 3.88
CA LYS A 37 11.78 -2.90 3.63
C LYS A 37 11.92 -4.08 4.59
N GLY A 38 13.15 -4.47 4.95
CA GLY A 38 13.42 -5.53 5.91
C GLY A 38 13.56 -5.01 7.33
N GLY A 39 13.34 -5.91 8.30
CA GLY A 39 13.45 -5.63 9.73
C GLY A 39 12.16 -5.78 10.51
N MET A 40 11.09 -6.31 9.89
CA MET A 40 9.86 -6.65 10.62
C MET A 40 10.15 -7.61 11.77
N MET A 41 9.51 -7.39 12.92
CA MET A 41 9.67 -8.20 14.11
C MET A 41 8.38 -8.96 14.43
N PRO A 42 8.44 -10.25 14.79
CA PRO A 42 7.26 -10.98 15.27
C PRO A 42 6.56 -10.23 16.41
N GLY A 43 5.24 -10.06 16.28
CA GLY A 43 4.41 -9.30 17.22
C GLY A 43 4.14 -7.85 16.78
N ASP A 44 4.87 -7.33 15.79
CA ASP A 44 4.58 -6.02 15.22
C ASP A 44 3.20 -5.99 14.57
N ARG A 45 2.60 -4.79 14.51
CA ARG A 45 1.38 -4.52 13.77
C ARG A 45 1.71 -3.90 12.41
N LEU A 46 0.96 -4.32 11.39
CA LEU A 46 1.04 -3.74 10.07
C LEU A 46 0.03 -2.62 9.93
N ILE A 47 0.51 -1.42 9.64
CA ILE A 47 -0.31 -0.22 9.43
C ILE A 47 -0.27 0.13 7.95
N LEU A 48 -1.46 0.26 7.33
CA LEU A 48 -1.63 0.80 5.99
C LEU A 48 -2.14 2.23 6.11
N THR A 49 -1.44 3.20 5.51
CA THR A 49 -1.73 4.63 5.76
C THR A 49 -2.76 5.24 4.82
N LYS A 50 -3.05 4.62 3.67
CA LYS A 50 -4.09 5.06 2.72
C LYS A 50 -4.91 3.88 2.24
N ALA A 51 -6.14 4.15 1.80
CA ALA A 51 -7.03 3.16 1.24
C ALA A 51 -6.54 2.62 -0.12
N LEU A 52 -6.89 1.37 -0.41
CA LEU A 52 -6.62 0.66 -1.67
C LEU A 52 -7.76 0.88 -2.67
N GLY A 53 -7.49 0.67 -3.96
CA GLY A 53 -8.51 0.65 -5.00
C GLY A 53 -8.28 1.62 -6.16
N THR A 54 -7.18 2.36 -6.20
CA THR A 54 -6.93 3.33 -7.28
C THR A 54 -6.87 2.65 -8.64
N GLY A 55 -6.27 1.46 -8.75
CA GLY A 55 -6.13 0.76 -10.03
C GLY A 55 -7.47 0.35 -10.63
N THR A 56 -8.34 -0.30 -9.86
CA THR A 56 -9.66 -0.71 -10.34
C THR A 56 -10.58 0.49 -10.62
N LEU A 57 -10.52 1.56 -9.79
CA LEU A 57 -11.32 2.77 -9.99
C LEU A 57 -10.96 3.48 -11.28
N PHE A 58 -9.67 3.68 -11.58
CA PHE A 58 -9.26 4.28 -12.85
C PHE A 58 -9.55 3.36 -14.06
N ALA A 59 -9.47 2.04 -13.89
CA ALA A 59 -9.91 1.12 -14.94
C ALA A 59 -11.41 1.25 -15.23
N ALA A 60 -12.22 1.48 -14.20
CA ALA A 60 -13.66 1.73 -14.36
C ALA A 60 -13.93 3.11 -14.98
N ASP A 61 -13.15 4.13 -14.64
CA ASP A 61 -13.26 5.47 -15.22
C ASP A 61 -12.97 5.45 -16.72
N MET A 62 -11.91 4.79 -17.14
CA MET A 62 -11.58 4.58 -18.56
C MET A 62 -12.70 3.88 -19.34
N GLN A 63 -13.50 3.04 -18.67
CA GLN A 63 -14.67 2.38 -19.25
C GLN A 63 -15.98 3.19 -19.08
N GLN A 64 -15.90 4.41 -18.54
CA GLN A 64 -17.06 5.27 -18.24
C GLN A 64 -18.07 4.63 -17.28
N LYS A 65 -17.59 3.81 -16.34
CA LYS A 65 -18.41 3.09 -15.35
C LYS A 65 -18.19 3.59 -13.92
N ALA A 66 -17.17 4.41 -13.68
CA ALA A 66 -16.94 5.00 -12.37
C ALA A 66 -17.87 6.18 -12.11
N LYS A 67 -18.31 6.32 -10.85
CA LYS A 67 -18.99 7.54 -10.41
C LYS A 67 -17.94 8.64 -10.18
N GLY A 68 -18.21 9.85 -10.64
CA GLY A 68 -17.25 10.97 -10.54
C GLY A 68 -16.73 11.22 -9.11
N ARG A 69 -17.58 11.02 -8.08
CA ARG A 69 -17.17 11.14 -6.67
C ARG A 69 -16.06 10.14 -6.29
N TRP A 70 -16.11 8.90 -6.79
CA TRP A 70 -15.11 7.87 -6.53
C TRP A 70 -13.73 8.29 -7.04
N ILE A 71 -13.72 8.86 -8.26
CA ILE A 71 -12.47 9.36 -8.86
C ILE A 71 -11.95 10.59 -8.12
N GLN A 72 -12.83 11.50 -7.70
CA GLN A 72 -12.44 12.65 -6.90
C GLN A 72 -11.80 12.24 -5.57
N ASP A 73 -12.33 11.24 -4.88
CA ASP A 73 -11.81 10.77 -3.59
C ASP A 73 -10.51 9.98 -3.79
N ALA A 74 -10.39 9.21 -4.88
CA ALA A 74 -9.13 8.59 -5.28
C ALA A 74 -8.04 9.66 -5.54
N LEU A 75 -8.34 10.71 -6.29
CA LEU A 75 -7.42 11.82 -6.56
C LEU A 75 -7.00 12.55 -5.28
N LYS A 76 -7.92 12.82 -4.34
CA LYS A 76 -7.59 13.40 -3.03
C LYS A 76 -6.60 12.52 -2.27
N SER A 77 -6.82 11.20 -2.23
CA SER A 77 -5.91 10.25 -1.61
C SER A 77 -4.54 10.25 -2.27
N MET A 78 -4.48 10.29 -3.61
CA MET A 78 -3.23 10.33 -4.36
C MET A 78 -2.42 11.61 -4.11
N LEU A 79 -3.09 12.75 -3.97
CA LEU A 79 -2.45 14.06 -3.70
C LEU A 79 -1.94 14.19 -2.25
N LEU A 80 -2.41 13.36 -1.33
CA LEU A 80 -1.90 13.35 0.04
C LEU A 80 -0.46 12.81 0.05
N SER A 81 0.50 13.69 0.37
CA SER A 81 1.93 13.33 0.39
C SER A 81 2.25 12.34 1.52
N ASN A 82 3.02 11.29 1.22
CA ASN A 82 3.49 10.34 2.22
C ASN A 82 4.56 10.90 3.17
N ARG A 83 5.01 12.14 2.99
CA ARG A 83 6.08 12.76 3.80
C ARG A 83 5.77 12.73 5.29
N VAL A 84 4.59 13.20 5.67
CA VAL A 84 4.18 13.25 7.08
C VAL A 84 3.96 11.85 7.64
N ALA A 85 3.34 10.95 6.86
CA ALA A 85 3.17 9.56 7.27
C ALA A 85 4.51 8.87 7.53
N ALA A 86 5.52 9.09 6.67
CA ALA A 86 6.86 8.52 6.87
C ALA A 86 7.52 9.01 8.17
N SER A 87 7.37 10.30 8.51
CA SER A 87 7.88 10.82 9.79
C SER A 87 7.15 10.19 10.97
N LEU A 88 5.82 10.11 10.92
CA LEU A 88 5.02 9.57 12.02
C LEU A 88 5.31 8.08 12.26
N VAL A 89 5.36 7.25 11.22
CA VAL A 89 5.68 5.83 11.41
C VAL A 89 7.11 5.64 11.96
N TYR A 90 8.05 6.46 11.52
CA TYR A 90 9.42 6.47 12.08
C TYR A 90 9.41 6.84 13.57
N GLU A 91 8.72 7.91 13.96
CA GLU A 91 8.63 8.39 15.35
C GLU A 91 7.98 7.37 16.28
N HIS A 92 7.10 6.51 15.76
CA HIS A 92 6.48 5.39 16.49
C HIS A 92 7.28 4.09 16.37
N GLY A 93 8.54 4.17 15.93
CA GLY A 93 9.50 3.05 15.96
C GLY A 93 9.25 2.01 14.88
N ALA A 94 8.79 2.41 13.69
CA ALA A 94 8.62 1.48 12.57
C ALA A 94 9.89 0.67 12.32
N THR A 95 9.76 -0.65 12.34
CA THR A 95 10.85 -1.63 12.14
C THR A 95 11.12 -1.88 10.66
N ALA A 96 10.07 -1.74 9.83
CA ALA A 96 10.14 -1.84 8.37
C ALA A 96 9.06 -0.98 7.72
N CYS A 97 9.29 -0.52 6.50
CA CYS A 97 8.34 0.29 5.75
C CYS A 97 8.57 0.20 4.25
N THR A 98 7.49 0.26 3.47
CA THR A 98 7.51 0.44 2.02
C THR A 98 6.32 1.28 1.58
N ASP A 99 6.39 1.89 0.40
CA ASP A 99 5.23 2.45 -0.29
C ASP A 99 4.46 1.35 -1.04
N ILE A 100 3.16 1.55 -1.23
CA ILE A 100 2.31 0.63 -1.99
C ILE A 100 2.02 1.26 -3.36
N THR A 101 2.55 0.63 -4.41
CA THR A 101 2.43 1.10 -5.78
C THR A 101 2.03 -0.02 -6.76
N GLY A 102 2.70 -0.15 -7.88
CA GLY A 102 2.31 -1.00 -9.01
C GLY A 102 2.16 -2.50 -8.71
N PHE A 103 2.84 -3.04 -7.71
CA PHE A 103 2.73 -4.46 -7.34
C PHE A 103 1.57 -4.78 -6.39
N GLY A 104 0.80 -3.76 -5.97
CA GLY A 104 -0.29 -3.90 -5.02
C GLY A 104 0.18 -4.21 -3.60
N LEU A 105 -0.76 -4.33 -2.67
CA LEU A 105 -0.45 -4.59 -1.26
C LEU A 105 0.37 -5.87 -1.08
N LEU A 106 -0.08 -6.97 -1.68
CA LEU A 106 0.59 -8.27 -1.51
C LEU A 106 2.02 -8.26 -2.07
N GLY A 107 2.24 -7.61 -3.22
CA GLY A 107 3.56 -7.56 -3.84
C GLY A 107 4.58 -6.85 -2.95
N HIS A 108 4.24 -5.68 -2.48
CA HIS A 108 5.11 -4.90 -1.59
C HIS A 108 5.28 -5.54 -0.22
N MET A 109 4.25 -6.20 0.31
CA MET A 109 4.35 -6.96 1.56
C MET A 109 5.33 -8.13 1.43
N VAL A 110 5.31 -8.88 0.32
CA VAL A 110 6.28 -9.97 0.07
C VAL A 110 7.72 -9.42 -0.03
N GLU A 111 7.91 -8.20 -0.54
CA GLU A 111 9.21 -7.53 -0.52
C GLU A 111 9.68 -7.16 0.89
N MET A 112 8.77 -6.96 1.85
CA MET A 112 9.11 -6.73 3.27
C MET A 112 9.37 -8.06 4.01
N ILE A 113 8.58 -9.09 3.72
CA ILE A 113 8.66 -10.42 4.35
C ILE A 113 10.04 -11.06 4.10
N ARG A 114 10.47 -11.12 2.83
CA ARG A 114 11.68 -11.83 2.44
C ARG A 114 12.96 -11.42 3.19
N PRO A 115 13.27 -10.13 3.35
CA PRO A 115 14.46 -9.70 4.10
C PRO A 115 14.26 -9.66 5.61
N SER A 116 13.09 -10.05 6.12
CA SER A 116 12.74 -10.05 7.54
C SER A 116 12.64 -11.45 8.14
N ASP A 117 12.56 -12.51 7.30
CA ASP A 117 12.43 -13.92 7.70
C ASP A 117 11.26 -14.11 8.69
N VAL A 118 10.06 -13.71 8.25
CA VAL A 118 8.82 -13.74 9.06
C VAL A 118 7.63 -14.18 8.22
N ASP A 119 6.54 -14.54 8.90
CA ASP A 119 5.20 -14.69 8.31
C ASP A 119 4.32 -13.49 8.64
N VAL A 120 3.18 -13.35 7.94
CA VAL A 120 2.25 -12.23 8.14
C VAL A 120 0.80 -12.69 8.06
N ASP A 121 -0.01 -12.23 9.02
CA ASP A 121 -1.46 -12.32 8.98
C ASP A 121 -2.04 -10.96 8.57
N ILE A 122 -2.91 -10.93 7.55
CA ILE A 122 -3.65 -9.76 7.10
C ILE A 122 -5.14 -9.97 7.29
N HIS A 123 -5.81 -9.03 7.93
CA HIS A 123 -7.25 -8.98 8.08
C HIS A 123 -7.88 -8.23 6.90
N MET A 124 -8.49 -8.95 5.97
CA MET A 124 -9.07 -8.35 4.76
C MET A 124 -10.25 -7.44 5.08
N ASP A 125 -11.02 -7.73 6.13
CA ASP A 125 -12.12 -6.90 6.63
C ASP A 125 -11.65 -5.53 7.15
N ARG A 126 -10.38 -5.43 7.59
CA ARG A 126 -9.76 -4.20 8.11
C ARG A 126 -9.02 -3.39 7.05
N LEU A 127 -8.88 -3.90 5.84
CA LEU A 127 -8.25 -3.15 4.76
C LEU A 127 -9.09 -1.90 4.46
N PRO A 128 -8.52 -0.70 4.55
CA PRO A 128 -9.20 0.50 4.09
C PRO A 128 -9.32 0.46 2.56
N ILE A 129 -10.54 0.62 2.07
CA ILE A 129 -10.87 0.55 0.65
C ILE A 129 -11.50 1.88 0.22
N LEU A 130 -11.11 2.39 -0.93
CA LEU A 130 -11.70 3.57 -1.56
C LEU A 130 -13.16 3.29 -1.96
N ASP A 131 -14.00 4.30 -1.80
CA ASP A 131 -15.41 4.24 -2.17
C ASP A 131 -15.55 3.81 -3.63
N GLY A 132 -16.35 2.79 -3.90
CA GLY A 132 -16.58 2.25 -5.23
C GLY A 132 -15.59 1.19 -5.71
N ALA A 133 -14.48 0.94 -5.00
CA ALA A 133 -13.51 -0.05 -5.46
C ALA A 133 -14.03 -1.49 -5.32
N GLU A 134 -14.80 -1.81 -4.27
CA GLU A 134 -15.46 -3.12 -4.15
C GLU A 134 -16.52 -3.29 -5.25
N GLU A 135 -17.32 -2.25 -5.52
CA GLU A 135 -18.34 -2.29 -6.58
C GLU A 135 -17.70 -2.46 -7.97
N THR A 136 -16.56 -1.85 -8.23
CA THR A 136 -15.87 -2.04 -9.53
C THR A 136 -15.34 -3.47 -9.69
N VAL A 137 -14.84 -4.08 -8.62
CA VAL A 137 -14.44 -5.49 -8.60
C VAL A 137 -15.65 -6.41 -8.84
N GLU A 138 -16.79 -6.14 -8.20
CA GLU A 138 -18.04 -6.89 -8.41
C GLU A 138 -18.55 -6.79 -9.87
N MET A 139 -18.31 -5.67 -10.55
CA MET A 139 -18.56 -5.51 -11.97
C MET A 139 -17.56 -6.27 -12.86
N GLY A 140 -16.58 -6.95 -12.28
CA GLY A 140 -15.50 -7.63 -13.00
C GLY A 140 -14.45 -6.67 -13.61
N ILE A 141 -14.40 -5.43 -13.14
CA ILE A 141 -13.46 -4.43 -13.65
C ILE A 141 -12.19 -4.45 -12.78
N LEU A 142 -11.08 -4.77 -13.38
CA LEU A 142 -9.77 -4.85 -12.75
C LEU A 142 -8.76 -4.01 -13.54
N SER A 143 -7.71 -3.55 -12.88
CA SER A 143 -6.61 -2.87 -13.55
C SER A 143 -5.89 -3.81 -14.53
N SER A 144 -5.41 -3.25 -15.65
CA SER A 144 -4.66 -4.00 -16.66
C SER A 144 -3.36 -4.62 -16.13
N LEU A 145 -2.79 -4.10 -15.04
CA LEU A 145 -1.60 -4.65 -14.40
C LEU A 145 -1.89 -5.78 -13.41
N GLN A 146 -3.14 -5.92 -12.95
CA GLN A 146 -3.51 -6.92 -11.95
C GLN A 146 -3.24 -8.37 -12.38
N PRO A 147 -3.42 -8.80 -13.64
CA PRO A 147 -3.07 -10.16 -14.06
C PRO A 147 -1.61 -10.53 -13.85
N ALA A 148 -0.70 -9.55 -13.89
CA ALA A 148 0.71 -9.78 -13.56
C ALA A 148 0.90 -9.96 -12.04
N ASN A 149 0.21 -9.16 -11.24
CA ASN A 149 0.31 -9.19 -9.78
C ASN A 149 -0.32 -10.45 -9.16
N ILE A 150 -1.38 -10.98 -9.74
CA ILE A 150 -2.08 -12.17 -9.22
C ILE A 150 -1.17 -13.42 -9.18
N ARG A 151 -0.04 -13.41 -9.88
CA ARG A 151 0.98 -14.47 -9.79
C ARG A 151 1.55 -14.59 -8.38
N LEU A 152 1.50 -13.50 -7.59
CA LEU A 152 1.97 -13.46 -6.20
C LEU A 152 1.03 -14.20 -5.23
N ARG A 153 -0.16 -14.61 -5.66
CA ARG A 153 -1.10 -15.46 -4.88
C ARG A 153 -0.44 -16.73 -4.34
N ARG A 154 0.66 -17.17 -4.94
CA ARG A 154 1.47 -18.31 -4.46
C ARG A 154 2.09 -18.07 -3.08
N ALA A 155 2.15 -16.84 -2.60
CA ALA A 155 2.62 -16.51 -1.26
C ALA A 155 1.52 -16.66 -0.18
N ILE A 156 0.26 -16.91 -0.59
CA ILE A 156 -0.89 -16.99 0.30
C ILE A 156 -1.15 -18.44 0.69
N ARG A 157 -1.11 -18.71 1.98
CA ARG A 157 -1.27 -20.04 2.58
C ARG A 157 -2.70 -20.57 2.46
N ASN A 158 -3.68 -19.77 2.85
CA ASN A 158 -5.11 -20.13 2.85
C ASN A 158 -5.87 -19.61 1.62
N ARG A 159 -5.26 -19.73 0.45
CA ARG A 159 -5.77 -19.12 -0.79
C ARG A 159 -7.21 -19.54 -1.11
N ASP A 160 -7.57 -20.78 -0.90
CA ASP A 160 -8.89 -21.33 -1.28
C ASP A 160 -10.02 -20.74 -0.42
N ASP A 161 -9.73 -20.35 0.82
CA ASP A 161 -10.64 -19.63 1.70
C ASP A 161 -10.64 -18.15 1.40
N ALA A 162 -9.46 -17.55 1.21
CA ALA A 162 -9.29 -16.12 0.98
C ALA A 162 -9.99 -15.63 -0.30
N VAL A 163 -10.03 -16.46 -1.35
CA VAL A 163 -10.68 -16.14 -2.64
C VAL A 163 -12.19 -15.89 -2.52
N GLN A 164 -12.82 -16.34 -1.44
CA GLN A 164 -14.23 -16.12 -1.19
C GLN A 164 -14.56 -14.67 -0.77
N SER A 165 -13.55 -13.90 -0.39
CA SER A 165 -13.73 -12.49 -0.02
C SER A 165 -13.78 -11.58 -1.26
N ASN A 166 -14.74 -10.66 -1.29
CA ASN A 166 -14.83 -9.62 -2.35
C ASN A 166 -13.60 -8.72 -2.36
N ARG A 167 -12.84 -8.64 -1.26
CA ARG A 167 -11.61 -7.85 -1.14
C ARG A 167 -10.37 -8.58 -1.63
N PHE A 168 -10.46 -9.90 -1.87
CA PHE A 168 -9.32 -10.66 -2.37
C PHE A 168 -8.68 -10.09 -3.62
N PRO A 169 -9.42 -9.65 -4.67
CA PRO A 169 -8.81 -9.02 -5.82
C PRO A 169 -8.07 -7.71 -5.49
N LEU A 170 -8.52 -6.97 -4.48
CA LEU A 170 -7.95 -5.66 -4.12
C LEU A 170 -6.57 -5.74 -3.48
N VAL A 171 -6.17 -6.90 -2.92
CA VAL A 171 -4.80 -7.08 -2.41
C VAL A 171 -3.75 -7.12 -3.52
N PHE A 172 -4.17 -7.36 -4.76
CA PHE A 172 -3.33 -7.36 -5.97
C PHE A 172 -3.48 -6.08 -6.80
N ASP A 173 -4.44 -5.21 -6.44
CA ASP A 173 -4.73 -4.00 -7.21
C ASP A 173 -3.54 -3.04 -7.19
N PRO A 174 -3.00 -2.65 -8.36
CA PRO A 174 -1.90 -1.69 -8.39
C PRO A 174 -2.37 -0.33 -7.89
N GLN A 175 -1.54 0.33 -7.09
CA GLN A 175 -1.86 1.65 -6.56
C GLN A 175 -1.04 2.73 -7.26
N THR A 176 -1.68 3.85 -7.58
CA THR A 176 -1.01 5.07 -8.01
C THR A 176 -0.94 6.02 -6.83
N SER A 177 0.25 6.46 -6.46
CA SER A 177 0.49 7.32 -5.28
C SER A 177 -0.16 6.74 -4.01
N GLY A 178 -0.05 5.44 -3.82
CA GLY A 178 -0.62 4.76 -2.66
C GLY A 178 0.03 5.17 -1.34
N GLY A 179 -0.44 4.57 -0.26
CA GLY A 179 0.05 4.82 1.09
C GLY A 179 1.35 4.07 1.39
N LEU A 180 1.75 4.13 2.65
CA LEU A 180 2.80 3.32 3.22
C LEU A 180 2.22 2.08 3.89
N LEU A 181 2.93 0.96 3.79
CA LEU A 181 2.78 -0.20 4.66
C LEU A 181 3.95 -0.18 5.64
N ALA A 182 3.66 -0.03 6.92
CA ALA A 182 4.66 0.03 7.98
C ALA A 182 4.45 -1.08 9.01
N SER A 183 5.53 -1.71 9.43
CA SER A 183 5.59 -2.60 10.59
C SER A 183 5.97 -1.78 11.81
N VAL A 184 5.12 -1.76 12.83
CA VAL A 184 5.28 -0.92 14.02
C VAL A 184 5.10 -1.79 15.27
N PRO A 185 5.92 -1.61 16.34
CA PRO A 185 5.73 -2.34 17.59
C PRO A 185 4.29 -2.25 18.09
N ALA A 186 3.71 -3.39 18.53
CA ALA A 186 2.30 -3.46 18.94
C ALA A 186 1.91 -2.39 19.95
N ALA A 187 2.81 -2.06 20.89
CA ALA A 187 2.56 -1.03 21.91
C ALA A 187 2.45 0.40 21.35
N GLN A 188 2.89 0.63 20.12
CA GLN A 188 2.89 1.93 19.46
C GLN A 188 1.84 2.03 18.34
N ALA A 189 1.21 0.92 17.96
CA ALA A 189 0.38 0.86 16.76
C ALA A 189 -0.85 1.77 16.85
N ASP A 190 -1.58 1.74 17.96
CA ASP A 190 -2.81 2.53 18.11
C ASP A 190 -2.49 4.03 18.15
N THR A 191 -1.47 4.43 18.91
CA THR A 191 -1.03 5.83 18.96
C THR A 191 -0.47 6.33 17.63
N CYS A 192 0.16 5.45 16.86
CA CYS A 192 0.61 5.76 15.50
C CYS A 192 -0.58 6.03 14.57
N VAL A 193 -1.62 5.19 14.62
CA VAL A 193 -2.85 5.38 13.83
C VAL A 193 -3.56 6.68 14.23
N GLU A 194 -3.67 6.97 15.53
CA GLU A 194 -4.24 8.23 16.01
C GLU A 194 -3.47 9.46 15.50
N ALA A 195 -2.13 9.41 15.54
CA ALA A 195 -1.29 10.48 14.99
C ALA A 195 -1.46 10.63 13.48
N LEU A 196 -1.57 9.52 12.73
CA LEU A 196 -1.84 9.53 11.29
C LEU A 196 -3.21 10.16 10.99
N HIS A 197 -4.26 9.81 11.75
CA HIS A 197 -5.58 10.43 11.61
C HIS A 197 -5.53 11.94 11.88
N ALA A 198 -4.87 12.36 12.95
CA ALA A 198 -4.70 13.78 13.28
C ALA A 198 -3.94 14.56 12.19
N ALA A 199 -3.08 13.87 11.43
CA ALA A 199 -2.34 14.42 10.29
C ALA A 199 -3.09 14.34 8.94
N GLY A 200 -4.36 13.87 8.94
CA GLY A 200 -5.22 13.80 7.77
C GLY A 200 -5.23 12.46 7.01
N PHE A 201 -4.52 11.44 7.49
CA PHE A 201 -4.57 10.08 6.93
C PHE A 201 -5.75 9.31 7.52
N MET A 202 -6.96 9.78 7.25
CA MET A 202 -8.20 9.27 7.87
C MET A 202 -8.48 7.79 7.58
N ALA A 203 -7.87 7.23 6.53
CA ALA A 203 -7.99 5.83 6.17
C ALA A 203 -6.90 4.94 6.82
N ALA A 204 -5.98 5.52 7.59
CA ALA A 204 -4.92 4.74 8.23
C ALA A 204 -5.51 3.70 9.20
N ALA A 205 -5.04 2.46 9.10
CA ALA A 205 -5.56 1.38 9.94
C ALA A 205 -4.51 0.30 10.21
N VAL A 206 -4.64 -0.40 11.34
CA VAL A 206 -3.93 -1.65 11.59
C VAL A 206 -4.62 -2.74 10.77
N VAL A 207 -3.90 -3.28 9.80
CA VAL A 207 -4.42 -4.26 8.83
C VAL A 207 -3.92 -5.67 9.05
N GLY A 208 -2.95 -5.87 9.93
CA GLY A 208 -2.36 -7.19 10.15
C GLY A 208 -1.33 -7.23 11.27
N GLU A 209 -0.71 -8.39 11.37
CA GLU A 209 0.29 -8.71 12.40
C GLU A 209 1.42 -9.53 11.80
N VAL A 210 2.64 -9.25 12.25
CA VAL A 210 3.83 -10.02 11.92
C VAL A 210 3.93 -11.24 12.84
N LYS A 211 4.13 -12.42 12.26
CA LYS A 211 4.26 -13.70 12.94
C LYS A 211 5.68 -14.24 12.85
N PRO A 212 6.10 -15.09 13.79
CA PRO A 212 7.33 -15.84 13.61
C PRO A 212 7.30 -16.63 12.29
N GLU A 213 8.46 -16.75 11.64
CA GLU A 213 8.63 -17.61 10.47
C GLU A 213 8.19 -19.05 10.80
N SER A 214 7.42 -19.64 9.91
CA SER A 214 6.96 -21.01 10.00
C SER A 214 7.68 -21.90 8.99
N GLU A 215 7.44 -23.22 9.05
CA GLU A 215 7.95 -24.18 8.06
C GLU A 215 7.20 -24.14 6.72
N HIS A 216 6.17 -23.29 6.58
CA HIS A 216 5.41 -23.16 5.35
C HIS A 216 6.18 -22.31 4.32
N LEU A 217 6.06 -22.68 3.04
CA LEU A 217 6.62 -21.91 1.94
C LEU A 217 5.82 -20.63 1.66
N GLU A 218 4.57 -20.60 2.07
CA GLU A 218 3.62 -19.50 1.88
C GLU A 218 3.55 -18.65 3.17
N PRO A 219 4.21 -17.48 3.20
CA PRO A 219 4.35 -16.71 4.43
C PRO A 219 3.14 -15.83 4.76
N VAL A 220 2.11 -15.78 3.91
CA VAL A 220 0.97 -14.88 4.08
C VAL A 220 -0.31 -15.63 4.39
N MET A 221 -1.01 -15.23 5.46
CA MET A 221 -2.35 -15.63 5.79
C MET A 221 -3.31 -14.46 5.58
N LEU A 222 -4.36 -14.63 4.80
CA LEU A 222 -5.42 -13.64 4.60
C LEU A 222 -6.65 -14.06 5.42
N LEU A 223 -6.96 -13.28 6.45
CA LEU A 223 -8.07 -13.51 7.37
C LEU A 223 -9.29 -12.65 6.98
N ASN A 224 -10.49 -13.20 7.14
CA ASN A 224 -11.76 -12.48 6.99
C ASN A 224 -12.20 -11.87 8.30
#